data_95a7fd904f615bff2aa18692048a57fe
#
_entry.id   95a7fd904f615bff2aa18692048a57fe
#
_cell.length_a   1.000
_cell.length_b   1.000
_cell.length_c   1.000
_cell.angle_alpha   90.00
_cell.angle_beta   90.00
_cell.angle_gamma   90.00
#
_symmetry.space_group_name_H-M   'P 1'
#
loop_
_entity.id
_entity.type
_entity.pdbx_description
1 polymer ?
#
loop_
_entity_poly.entity_id
_entity_poly.type
_entity_poly.pdbx_seq_one_letter_code
_entity_poly.pdbx_strand_id
1 'polypeptide(L)'
;MATYRAPVDDMMFLFEKLRDNSHYNSLEKYKEVNPDLAKDILEQAAKLTENLILPLAKTGDETPAKLENGVVRTPPGYKEAYKKFIEDGWVSLSCDPEYGGQGMPKTISSFFDEMLSAASLSFKLYSELSICLLYTSDAADE
;
A
#
# COMPACT_ATOMS: atom_id res chain seq x y z
N MET A 1 7.61 -20.74 9.51
CA MET A 1 7.47 -19.28 9.47
C MET A 1 7.38 -18.90 8.01
N ALA A 2 6.33 -18.21 7.57
CA ALA A 2 6.27 -17.76 6.19
C ALA A 2 7.40 -16.76 5.95
N THR A 3 8.22 -17.01 4.95
CA THR A 3 9.30 -16.11 4.53
C THR A 3 8.85 -15.42 3.24
N TYR A 4 8.49 -14.16 3.34
CA TYR A 4 8.24 -13.29 2.20
C TYR A 4 9.35 -12.27 2.10
N ARG A 5 9.81 -12.03 0.88
CA ARG A 5 10.66 -10.89 0.52
C ARG A 5 10.03 -10.16 -0.64
N ALA A 6 9.91 -8.85 -0.51
CA ALA A 6 9.38 -8.02 -1.56
C ALA A 6 10.34 -8.00 -2.77
N PRO A 7 9.84 -8.28 -4.00
CA PRO A 7 10.67 -8.37 -5.19
C PRO A 7 10.96 -6.97 -5.78
N VAL A 8 11.62 -6.11 -5.01
CA VAL A 8 11.87 -4.71 -5.39
C VAL A 8 12.64 -4.59 -6.70
N ASP A 9 13.63 -5.46 -6.93
CA ASP A 9 14.43 -5.44 -8.16
C ASP A 9 13.57 -5.78 -9.39
N ASP A 10 12.66 -6.73 -9.29
CA ASP A 10 11.73 -7.08 -10.37
C ASP A 10 10.73 -5.94 -10.62
N MET A 11 10.20 -5.32 -9.56
CA MET A 11 9.31 -4.17 -9.66
C MET A 11 10.02 -2.97 -10.31
N MET A 12 11.26 -2.71 -9.96
CA MET A 12 12.08 -1.67 -10.59
C MET A 12 12.37 -1.98 -12.05
N PHE A 13 12.64 -3.24 -12.39
CA PHE A 13 12.79 -3.66 -13.79
C PHE A 13 11.52 -3.34 -14.60
N LEU A 14 10.33 -3.67 -14.07
CA LEU A 14 9.06 -3.36 -14.72
C LEU A 14 8.86 -1.84 -14.85
N PHE A 15 9.15 -1.10 -13.80
CA PHE A 15 9.02 0.35 -13.77
C PHE A 15 9.91 1.04 -14.81
N GLU A 16 11.18 0.60 -14.94
CA GLU A 16 12.15 1.24 -15.83
C GLU A 16 12.07 0.77 -17.28
N LYS A 17 11.76 -0.51 -17.51
CA LYS A 17 11.92 -1.14 -18.83
C LYS A 17 10.62 -1.35 -19.58
N LEU A 18 9.52 -1.58 -18.89
CA LEU A 18 8.23 -1.86 -19.52
C LEU A 18 7.28 -0.66 -19.50
N ARG A 19 7.45 0.27 -18.58
CA ARG A 19 6.68 1.50 -18.54
C ARG A 19 7.25 2.51 -19.54
N ASP A 20 6.39 3.20 -20.28
CA ASP A 20 6.78 4.37 -21.07
C ASP A 20 7.00 5.59 -20.16
N ASN A 21 8.22 5.69 -19.63
CA ASN A 21 8.60 6.77 -18.72
C ASN A 21 8.58 8.14 -19.41
N SER A 22 8.82 8.21 -20.73
CA SER A 22 8.80 9.48 -21.46
C SER A 22 7.39 10.11 -21.47
N HIS A 23 6.38 9.28 -21.66
CA HIS A 23 4.98 9.72 -21.59
C HIS A 23 4.61 10.17 -20.17
N TYR A 24 4.90 9.37 -19.16
CA TYR A 24 4.56 9.71 -17.77
C TYR A 24 5.26 10.98 -17.27
N ASN A 25 6.55 11.15 -17.60
CA ASN A 25 7.31 12.33 -17.19
C ASN A 25 6.87 13.61 -17.94
N SER A 26 6.15 13.49 -19.05
CA SER A 26 5.53 14.63 -19.73
C SER A 26 4.31 15.18 -19.00
N LEU A 27 3.72 14.40 -18.09
CA LEU A 27 2.58 14.82 -17.27
C LEU A 27 3.08 15.66 -16.09
N GLU A 28 2.62 16.89 -15.96
CA GLU A 28 3.03 17.82 -14.90
C GLU A 28 2.96 17.18 -13.50
N LYS A 29 1.91 16.39 -13.25
CA LYS A 29 1.69 15.68 -11.98
C LYS A 29 2.81 14.69 -11.63
N TYR A 30 3.50 14.11 -12.62
CA TYR A 30 4.46 13.02 -12.41
C TYR A 30 5.88 13.33 -12.87
N LYS A 31 6.17 14.57 -13.24
CA LYS A 31 7.48 14.98 -13.78
C LYS A 31 8.66 14.72 -12.82
N GLU A 32 8.39 14.76 -11.52
CA GLU A 32 9.40 14.54 -10.48
C GLU A 32 9.57 13.07 -10.09
N VAL A 33 8.71 12.18 -10.60
CA VAL A 33 8.76 10.76 -10.27
C VAL A 33 9.81 10.07 -11.15
N ASN A 34 11.03 10.05 -10.66
CA ASN A 34 12.16 9.39 -11.29
C ASN A 34 12.41 7.98 -10.70
N PRO A 35 13.29 7.15 -11.32
CA PRO A 35 13.59 5.80 -10.83
C PRO A 35 14.16 5.76 -9.41
N ASP A 36 14.97 6.74 -9.01
CA ASP A 36 15.58 6.76 -7.68
C ASP A 36 14.51 6.96 -6.61
N LEU A 37 13.60 7.93 -6.80
CA LEU A 37 12.47 8.14 -5.90
C LEU A 37 11.56 6.91 -5.84
N ALA A 38 11.25 6.29 -6.99
CA ALA A 38 10.45 5.08 -7.04
C ALA A 38 11.10 3.93 -6.25
N LYS A 39 12.41 3.76 -6.41
CA LYS A 39 13.18 2.75 -5.68
C LYS A 39 13.16 2.99 -4.18
N ASP A 40 13.41 4.22 -3.74
CA ASP A 40 13.40 4.57 -2.32
C ASP A 40 12.03 4.27 -1.68
N ILE A 41 10.93 4.62 -2.36
CA ILE A 41 9.57 4.31 -1.90
C ILE A 41 9.37 2.80 -1.79
N LEU A 42 9.73 2.03 -2.82
CA LEU A 42 9.54 0.57 -2.82
C LEU A 42 10.41 -0.13 -1.79
N GLU A 43 11.63 0.34 -1.53
CA GLU A 43 12.47 -0.20 -0.45
C GLU A 43 11.90 0.09 0.94
N GLN A 44 11.30 1.26 1.18
CA GLN A 44 10.61 1.55 2.43
C GLN A 44 9.32 0.72 2.56
N ALA A 45 8.57 0.56 1.46
CA ALA A 45 7.40 -0.31 1.40
C ALA A 45 7.77 -1.78 1.73
N ALA A 46 8.88 -2.27 1.18
CA ALA A 46 9.41 -3.60 1.49
C ALA A 46 9.72 -3.75 2.99
N LYS A 47 10.42 -2.78 3.58
CA LYS A 47 10.72 -2.80 5.03
C LYS A 47 9.46 -2.80 5.89
N LEU A 48 8.46 -2.01 5.54
CA LEU A 48 7.17 -1.98 6.23
C LEU A 48 6.47 -3.34 6.14
N THR A 49 6.36 -3.87 4.93
CA THR A 49 5.62 -5.13 4.69
C THR A 49 6.32 -6.33 5.32
N GLU A 50 7.63 -6.43 5.20
CA GLU A 50 8.40 -7.56 5.74
C GLU A 50 8.50 -7.53 7.26
N ASN A 51 8.71 -6.35 7.87
CA ASN A 51 9.01 -6.25 9.30
C ASN A 51 7.79 -5.96 10.18
N LEU A 52 6.78 -5.25 9.65
CA LEU A 52 5.61 -4.87 10.44
C LEU A 52 4.37 -5.69 10.06
N ILE A 53 4.10 -5.88 8.76
CA ILE A 53 2.83 -6.47 8.30
C ILE A 53 2.90 -8.01 8.25
N LEU A 54 3.97 -8.56 7.68
CA LEU A 54 4.13 -10.02 7.54
C LEU A 54 3.99 -10.79 8.87
N PRO A 55 4.57 -10.33 10.00
CA PRO A 55 4.39 -11.02 11.29
C PRO A 55 2.92 -11.11 11.74
N LEU A 56 2.07 -10.16 11.32
CA LEU A 56 0.66 -10.13 11.70
C LEU A 56 -0.19 -11.17 10.96
N ALA A 57 0.26 -11.68 9.82
CA ALA A 57 -0.49 -12.67 9.03
C ALA A 57 -0.82 -13.90 9.89
N LYS A 58 0.17 -14.44 10.59
CA LYS A 58 -0.03 -15.60 11.49
C LYS A 58 -0.95 -15.26 12.66
N THR A 59 -0.74 -14.11 13.31
CA THR A 59 -1.55 -13.67 14.44
C THR A 59 -3.02 -13.49 14.03
N GLY A 60 -3.26 -12.91 12.85
CA GLY A 60 -4.60 -12.71 12.30
C GLY A 60 -5.33 -14.02 11.99
N ASP A 61 -4.60 -15.05 11.56
CA ASP A 61 -5.15 -16.39 11.30
C ASP A 61 -5.47 -17.13 12.61
N GLU A 62 -4.53 -17.15 13.57
CA GLU A 62 -4.70 -17.85 14.84
C GLU A 62 -5.67 -17.16 15.81
N THR A 63 -5.77 -15.85 15.74
CA THR A 63 -6.62 -15.02 16.63
C THR A 63 -7.43 -14.03 15.80
N PRO A 64 -8.47 -14.47 15.07
CA PRO A 64 -9.25 -13.62 14.18
C PRO A 64 -10.01 -12.54 14.95
N ALA A 65 -10.48 -11.52 14.22
CA ALA A 65 -11.34 -10.48 14.77
C ALA A 65 -12.62 -11.08 15.37
N LYS A 66 -13.08 -10.54 16.50
CA LYS A 66 -14.26 -11.00 17.24
C LYS A 66 -15.21 -9.86 17.53
N LEU A 67 -16.51 -10.16 17.48
CA LEU A 67 -17.55 -9.25 17.98
C LEU A 67 -17.84 -9.58 19.44
N GLU A 68 -17.55 -8.66 20.35
CA GLU A 68 -17.76 -8.80 21.79
C GLU A 68 -18.57 -7.61 22.31
N ASN A 69 -19.75 -7.86 22.84
CA ASN A 69 -20.65 -6.82 23.40
C ASN A 69 -20.90 -5.64 22.44
N GLY A 70 -21.11 -5.92 21.15
CA GLY A 70 -21.35 -4.89 20.12
C GLY A 70 -20.09 -4.15 19.65
N VAL A 71 -18.90 -4.55 20.12
CA VAL A 71 -17.61 -3.95 19.71
C VAL A 71 -16.75 -4.98 19.00
N VAL A 72 -16.21 -4.63 17.84
CA VAL A 72 -15.25 -5.47 17.12
C VAL A 72 -13.88 -5.35 17.78
N ARG A 73 -13.30 -6.49 18.15
CA ARG A 73 -11.93 -6.62 18.63
C ARG A 73 -11.07 -7.12 17.48
N THR A 74 -10.10 -6.31 17.09
CA THR A 74 -9.14 -6.69 16.03
C THR A 74 -8.12 -7.70 16.54
N PRO A 75 -7.46 -8.48 15.66
CA PRO A 75 -6.35 -9.34 16.07
C PRO A 75 -5.26 -8.54 16.79
N PRO A 76 -4.51 -9.18 17.71
CA PRO A 76 -3.40 -8.52 18.41
C PRO A 76 -2.38 -7.92 17.43
N GLY A 77 -1.92 -6.69 17.72
CA GLY A 77 -0.92 -5.97 16.92
C GLY A 77 -1.46 -5.23 15.70
N TYR A 78 -2.68 -5.53 15.23
CA TYR A 78 -3.24 -4.88 14.04
C TYR A 78 -3.50 -3.39 14.23
N LYS A 79 -4.00 -3.00 15.40
CA LYS A 79 -4.31 -1.60 15.70
C LYS A 79 -3.06 -0.72 15.70
N GLU A 80 -1.99 -1.19 16.31
CA GLU A 80 -0.71 -0.50 16.40
C GLU A 80 -0.05 -0.39 15.02
N ALA A 81 -0.06 -1.48 14.26
CA ALA A 81 0.46 -1.50 12.90
C ALA A 81 -0.33 -0.58 11.97
N TYR A 82 -1.65 -0.57 12.09
CA TYR A 82 -2.52 0.30 11.28
C TYR A 82 -2.31 1.78 11.61
N LYS A 83 -2.13 2.11 12.92
CA LYS A 83 -1.79 3.47 13.33
C LYS A 83 -0.51 3.95 12.66
N LYS A 84 0.56 3.14 12.72
CA LYS A 84 1.83 3.46 12.07
C LYS A 84 1.69 3.57 10.55
N PHE A 85 0.94 2.68 9.93
CA PHE A 85 0.65 2.68 8.49
C PHE A 85 0.00 4.00 8.03
N ILE A 86 -0.92 4.56 8.84
CA ILE A 86 -1.55 5.85 8.58
C ILE A 86 -0.58 7.00 8.84
N GLU A 87 0.12 6.99 9.98
CA GLU A 87 1.05 8.06 10.37
C GLU A 87 2.18 8.24 9.35
N ASP A 88 2.65 7.15 8.76
CA ASP A 88 3.67 7.16 7.71
C ASP A 88 3.10 7.52 6.31
N GLY A 89 1.78 7.74 6.18
CA GLY A 89 1.11 8.18 4.94
C GLY A 89 0.87 7.09 3.89
N TRP A 90 1.08 5.83 4.20
CA TRP A 90 0.97 4.74 3.22
C TRP A 90 -0.44 4.55 2.66
N VAL A 91 -1.47 4.84 3.44
CA VAL A 91 -2.87 4.73 3.03
C VAL A 91 -3.22 5.68 1.87
N SER A 92 -2.52 6.80 1.76
CA SER A 92 -2.82 7.85 0.78
C SER A 92 -1.73 8.03 -0.29
N LEU A 93 -0.91 7.00 -0.52
CA LEU A 93 0.25 7.05 -1.42
C LEU A 93 -0.09 7.57 -2.83
N SER A 94 -1.19 7.15 -3.44
CA SER A 94 -1.63 7.60 -4.76
C SER A 94 -2.78 8.63 -4.74
N CYS A 95 -3.23 9.04 -3.57
CA CYS A 95 -4.29 10.04 -3.44
C CYS A 95 -3.79 11.43 -3.80
N ASP A 96 -4.72 12.31 -4.15
CA ASP A 96 -4.39 13.66 -4.57
C ASP A 96 -3.82 14.49 -3.40
N PRO A 97 -2.72 15.24 -3.63
CA PRO A 97 -2.13 16.12 -2.62
C PRO A 97 -3.08 17.19 -2.08
N GLU A 98 -4.06 17.63 -2.88
CA GLU A 98 -5.09 18.58 -2.43
C GLU A 98 -5.87 18.05 -1.21
N TYR A 99 -6.02 16.73 -1.13
CA TYR A 99 -6.72 16.05 -0.03
C TYR A 99 -5.78 15.34 0.95
N GLY A 100 -4.51 15.72 0.98
CA GLY A 100 -3.51 15.16 1.89
C GLY A 100 -2.86 13.84 1.41
N GLY A 101 -3.01 13.52 0.13
CA GLY A 101 -2.33 12.39 -0.50
C GLY A 101 -0.89 12.72 -0.90
N GLN A 102 -0.14 11.70 -1.31
CA GLN A 102 1.24 11.85 -1.75
C GLN A 102 1.40 11.99 -3.27
N GLY A 103 0.32 11.85 -4.04
CA GLY A 103 0.30 12.05 -5.49
C GLY A 103 1.14 11.07 -6.31
N MET A 104 1.52 9.93 -5.73
CA MET A 104 2.34 8.95 -6.45
C MET A 104 1.55 8.27 -7.58
N PRO A 105 2.23 7.90 -8.69
CA PRO A 105 1.57 7.17 -9.78
C PRO A 105 0.97 5.86 -9.31
N LYS A 106 -0.17 5.50 -9.91
CA LYS A 106 -0.86 4.23 -9.60
C LYS A 106 0.04 3.00 -9.80
N THR A 107 1.04 3.06 -10.67
CA THR A 107 2.05 2.00 -10.83
C THR A 107 2.79 1.72 -9.52
N ILE A 108 3.26 2.76 -8.81
CA ILE A 108 3.97 2.60 -7.54
C ILE A 108 3.04 2.05 -6.47
N SER A 109 1.82 2.60 -6.36
CA SER A 109 0.86 2.09 -5.39
C SER A 109 0.44 0.64 -5.69
N SER A 110 0.36 0.23 -6.96
CA SER A 110 0.05 -1.16 -7.33
C SER A 110 1.15 -2.14 -6.93
N PHE A 111 2.43 -1.76 -7.03
CA PHE A 111 3.53 -2.56 -6.49
C PHE A 111 3.45 -2.70 -4.97
N PHE A 112 3.12 -1.61 -4.29
CA PHE A 112 2.90 -1.65 -2.84
C PHE A 112 1.69 -2.52 -2.47
N ASP A 113 0.60 -2.43 -3.21
CA ASP A 113 -0.59 -3.27 -3.04
C ASP A 113 -0.27 -4.77 -3.19
N GLU A 114 0.62 -5.12 -4.12
CA GLU A 114 1.12 -6.48 -4.28
C GLU A 114 1.91 -6.93 -3.05
N MET A 115 2.82 -6.09 -2.54
CA MET A 115 3.59 -6.38 -1.34
C MET A 115 2.67 -6.60 -0.13
N LEU A 116 1.67 -5.74 0.08
CA LEU A 116 0.68 -5.88 1.15
C LEU A 116 -0.14 -7.15 1.02
N SER A 117 -0.59 -7.47 -0.19
CA SER A 117 -1.36 -8.69 -0.47
C SER A 117 -0.58 -9.95 -0.14
N ALA A 118 0.70 -9.98 -0.52
CA ALA A 118 1.58 -11.10 -0.28
C ALA A 118 1.96 -11.25 1.21
N ALA A 119 2.13 -10.12 1.92
CA ALA A 119 2.47 -10.12 3.34
C ALA A 119 1.27 -10.46 4.23
N SER A 120 0.13 -9.79 4.02
CA SER A 120 -1.12 -10.03 4.78
C SER A 120 -2.31 -9.40 4.06
N LEU A 121 -3.04 -10.21 3.29
CA LEU A 121 -4.26 -9.75 2.61
C LEU A 121 -5.31 -9.24 3.61
N SER A 122 -5.45 -9.87 4.77
CA SER A 122 -6.40 -9.45 5.80
C SER A 122 -6.10 -8.05 6.33
N PHE A 123 -4.82 -7.71 6.52
CA PHE A 123 -4.42 -6.36 6.91
C PHE A 123 -4.70 -5.33 5.80
N LYS A 124 -4.36 -5.67 4.55
CA LYS A 124 -4.59 -4.82 3.39
C LYS A 124 -6.05 -4.36 3.27
N LEU A 125 -6.99 -5.26 3.47
CA LEU A 125 -8.43 -4.97 3.36
C LEU A 125 -8.93 -3.88 4.32
N TYR A 126 -8.25 -3.59 5.42
CA TYR A 126 -8.64 -2.50 6.33
C TYR A 126 -8.52 -1.11 5.69
N SER A 127 -7.54 -0.90 4.83
CA SER A 127 -7.30 0.39 4.18
C SER A 127 -7.91 0.50 2.79
N GLU A 128 -7.94 -0.58 2.03
CA GLU A 128 -8.33 -0.56 0.61
C GLU A 128 -9.82 -0.32 0.37
N LEU A 129 -10.68 -0.70 1.30
CA LEU A 129 -12.12 -0.48 1.15
C LEU A 129 -12.46 1.01 1.00
N SER A 130 -11.74 1.89 1.69
CA SER A 130 -11.94 3.34 1.56
C SER A 130 -11.47 3.87 0.20
N ILE A 131 -10.35 3.36 -0.31
CA ILE A 131 -9.82 3.73 -1.63
C ILE A 131 -10.76 3.25 -2.74
N CYS A 132 -11.28 2.03 -2.61
CA CYS A 132 -12.25 1.46 -3.55
C CYS A 132 -13.55 2.28 -3.57
N LEU A 133 -14.04 2.71 -2.42
CA LEU A 133 -15.25 3.54 -2.32
C LEU A 133 -15.05 4.91 -3.01
N LEU A 134 -13.91 5.55 -2.80
CA LEU A 134 -13.57 6.83 -3.43
C LEU A 134 -13.60 6.71 -4.95
N TYR A 135 -12.92 5.71 -5.50
CA TYR A 135 -12.91 5.45 -6.95
C TYR A 135 -14.32 5.19 -7.52
N THR A 136 -15.12 4.42 -6.79
CA THR A 136 -16.50 4.08 -7.22
C THR A 136 -17.41 5.30 -7.21
N SER A 137 -17.26 6.20 -6.23
CA SER A 137 -18.01 7.45 -6.15
C SER A 137 -17.66 8.39 -7.30
N ASP A 138 -16.38 8.55 -7.59
CA ASP A 138 -15.89 9.39 -8.68
C ASP A 138 -16.43 8.92 -10.05
N ALA A 139 -16.38 7.61 -10.29
CA ALA A 139 -16.91 7.02 -11.52
C ALA A 139 -18.46 7.09 -11.65
N ALA A 140 -19.18 7.32 -10.56
CA ALA A 140 -20.64 7.46 -10.57
C ALA A 140 -21.10 8.90 -10.87
N ASP A 141 -20.20 9.88 -10.73
CA ASP A 141 -20.50 11.30 -10.99
C ASP A 141 -20.20 11.72 -12.42
N GLU A 142 -19.61 10.85 -13.25
CA GLU A 142 -19.43 11.00 -14.70
C GLU A 142 -20.63 10.44 -15.50
#